data_574a2d04d0392f9d8a8f8b2f82569e49
#
_entry.id   574a2d04d0392f9d8a8f8b2f82569e49
#
_cell.length_a   1.000
_cell.length_b   1.000
_cell.length_c   1.000
_cell.angle_alpha   90.00
_cell.angle_beta   90.00
_cell.angle_gamma   90.00
#
_symmetry.space_group_name_H-M   'P 1'
#
loop_
_entity.id
_entity.type
_entity.pdbx_description
1 polymer ?
#
loop_
_entity_poly.entity_id
_entity_poly.type
_entity_poly.pdbx_seq_one_letter_code
_entity_poly.pdbx_strand_id
1 'polypeptide(L)'
;MALTVLPLTANLALADAPTISLLPQMRPHLTAPVSPRPKLRPQTLVIPAAQAAPQAPVQPPVASARGTVCGNVDIKGVALKAITSRTKACNIPRPVSITAIDGVKLVPAATINCNEAQALAVWINKGLQPQFKNQVAHLLIADSTSCRPRNNVPGAKVSAHGSGNAIDISGVGLTTGKVLTVSSNFKGAFKAAYKAACGVFHTTLGPGSDGYHENHLHLDVAKNRGHPYCR
;
A
#
# COMPACT_ATOMS: atom_id res chain seq x y z
N MET A 1 -21.53 10.28 77.63
CA MET A 1 -21.18 9.36 76.52
C MET A 1 -20.18 10.06 75.66
N ALA A 2 -18.92 9.68 75.80
CA ALA A 2 -17.81 10.29 75.03
C ALA A 2 -17.45 9.34 73.88
N LEU A 3 -17.57 9.81 72.61
CA LEU A 3 -17.16 9.08 71.41
C LEU A 3 -15.64 9.33 71.20
N THR A 4 -14.84 8.29 71.33
CA THR A 4 -13.42 8.25 71.00
C THR A 4 -13.27 7.98 69.51
N VAL A 5 -12.67 8.91 68.75
CA VAL A 5 -12.28 8.74 67.35
C VAL A 5 -10.84 8.26 67.32
N LEU A 6 -10.60 7.04 66.77
CA LEU A 6 -9.28 6.54 66.49
C LEU A 6 -8.81 7.09 65.12
N PRO A 7 -7.53 7.51 64.98
CA PRO A 7 -6.94 7.86 63.69
C PRO A 7 -6.50 6.61 62.94
N LEU A 8 -6.92 6.50 61.71
CA LEU A 8 -6.46 5.50 60.74
C LEU A 8 -5.14 5.98 60.10
N THR A 9 -4.01 5.38 60.49
CA THR A 9 -2.72 5.62 59.83
C THR A 9 -2.60 4.75 58.61
N ALA A 10 -2.65 5.35 57.42
CA ALA A 10 -2.34 4.69 56.15
C ALA A 10 -0.81 4.59 55.97
N ASN A 11 -0.25 3.37 56.03
CA ASN A 11 1.12 3.10 55.61
C ASN A 11 1.22 3.11 54.09
N LEU A 12 1.82 4.13 53.52
CA LEU A 12 2.26 4.12 52.11
C LEU A 12 3.58 3.31 52.04
N ALA A 13 3.47 2.11 51.49
CA ALA A 13 4.62 1.33 51.06
C ALA A 13 5.21 1.96 49.77
N LEU A 14 6.35 2.62 49.89
CA LEU A 14 7.16 3.02 48.73
C LEU A 14 7.80 1.78 48.14
N ALA A 15 7.36 1.38 46.94
CA ALA A 15 8.04 0.35 46.17
C ALA A 15 9.30 0.98 45.53
N ASP A 16 10.47 0.53 45.97
CA ASP A 16 11.76 0.89 45.36
C ASP A 16 11.80 0.31 43.93
N ALA A 17 12.00 1.19 42.95
CA ALA A 17 12.26 0.81 41.57
C ALA A 17 13.66 0.19 41.45
N PRO A 18 13.86 -0.87 40.64
CA PRO A 18 15.17 -1.49 40.47
C PRO A 18 16.15 -0.50 39.82
N THR A 19 17.27 -0.29 40.46
CA THR A 19 18.35 0.65 40.07
C THR A 19 19.28 0.14 38.97
N ILE A 20 18.98 -0.99 38.32
CA ILE A 20 19.83 -1.56 37.27
C ILE A 20 19.10 -1.50 35.95
N SER A 21 19.47 -0.56 35.08
CA SER A 21 19.12 -0.56 33.68
C SER A 21 20.01 -1.58 32.96
N LEU A 22 19.42 -2.66 32.43
CA LEU A 22 20.14 -3.61 31.58
C LEU A 22 20.30 -2.97 30.19
N LEU A 23 21.39 -2.26 29.96
CA LEU A 23 21.83 -1.87 28.64
C LEU A 23 22.18 -3.15 27.85
N PRO A 24 21.72 -3.28 26.58
CA PRO A 24 22.12 -4.41 25.75
C PRO A 24 23.63 -4.42 25.57
N GLN A 25 24.30 -5.51 25.95
CA GLN A 25 25.73 -5.70 25.67
C GLN A 25 25.91 -5.83 24.16
N MET A 26 26.80 -5.04 23.59
CA MET A 26 27.22 -5.16 22.19
C MET A 26 27.86 -6.54 21.98
N ARG A 27 27.36 -7.30 21.01
CA ARG A 27 27.97 -8.57 20.58
C ARG A 27 29.35 -8.27 19.99
N PRO A 28 30.38 -9.09 20.29
CA PRO A 28 31.69 -8.94 19.67
C PRO A 28 31.53 -9.15 18.14
N HIS A 29 32.16 -8.24 17.38
CA HIS A 29 32.22 -8.32 15.92
C HIS A 29 33.00 -9.59 15.54
N LEU A 30 32.28 -10.62 15.06
CA LEU A 30 32.91 -11.72 14.34
C LEU A 30 33.35 -11.17 12.99
N THR A 31 34.65 -11.06 12.77
CA THR A 31 35.23 -10.78 11.46
C THR A 31 34.86 -11.91 10.52
N ALA A 32 34.07 -11.61 9.49
CA ALA A 32 33.73 -12.56 8.46
C ALA A 32 35.02 -12.98 7.71
N PRO A 33 35.19 -14.29 7.39
CA PRO A 33 36.32 -14.73 6.60
C PRO A 33 36.25 -14.09 5.20
N VAL A 34 37.38 -13.50 4.78
CA VAL A 34 37.55 -12.92 3.45
C VAL A 34 37.44 -14.02 2.42
N SER A 35 36.40 -13.96 1.59
CA SER A 35 36.23 -14.87 0.47
C SER A 35 37.34 -14.64 -0.57
N PRO A 36 38.05 -15.67 -1.06
CA PRO A 36 39.11 -15.49 -2.08
C PRO A 36 38.49 -14.96 -3.37
N ARG A 37 39.09 -13.89 -3.89
CA ARG A 37 38.72 -13.26 -5.16
C ARG A 37 38.87 -14.27 -6.31
N PRO A 38 37.87 -14.43 -7.22
CA PRO A 38 38.04 -15.28 -8.39
C PRO A 38 39.17 -14.75 -9.30
N LYS A 39 40.08 -15.62 -9.69
CA LYS A 39 41.11 -15.31 -10.68
C LYS A 39 40.47 -15.11 -12.07
N LEU A 40 40.78 -13.97 -12.70
CA LEU A 40 40.38 -13.68 -14.08
C LEU A 40 40.91 -14.76 -15.02
N ARG A 41 40.00 -15.37 -15.77
CA ARG A 41 40.31 -16.31 -16.85
C ARG A 41 40.86 -15.53 -18.06
N PRO A 42 41.93 -15.95 -18.75
CA PRO A 42 42.40 -15.28 -19.96
C PRO A 42 41.32 -15.35 -21.05
N GLN A 43 40.93 -14.20 -21.57
CA GLN A 43 40.08 -14.11 -22.76
C GLN A 43 40.94 -14.19 -24.01
N THR A 44 40.89 -15.31 -24.70
CA THR A 44 41.18 -15.39 -26.12
C THR A 44 40.19 -16.37 -26.75
N LEU A 45 39.03 -15.86 -27.11
CA LEU A 45 38.13 -16.50 -28.06
C LEU A 45 37.86 -15.48 -29.17
N VAL A 46 38.57 -15.60 -30.26
CA VAL A 46 38.25 -14.92 -31.51
C VAL A 46 37.00 -15.58 -32.06
N ILE A 47 35.88 -14.87 -32.02
CA ILE A 47 34.64 -15.30 -32.66
C ILE A 47 34.69 -14.83 -34.11
N PRO A 48 34.54 -15.74 -35.11
CA PRO A 48 34.41 -15.33 -36.50
C PRO A 48 33.17 -14.48 -36.70
N ALA A 49 33.26 -13.39 -37.44
CA ALA A 49 32.12 -12.51 -37.77
C ALA A 49 31.07 -13.35 -38.51
N ALA A 50 29.93 -13.56 -37.84
CA ALA A 50 28.72 -14.10 -38.45
C ALA A 50 28.16 -13.04 -39.42
N GLN A 51 28.03 -13.41 -40.70
CA GLN A 51 27.39 -12.58 -41.72
C GLN A 51 25.95 -12.24 -41.28
N ALA A 52 25.64 -10.96 -41.22
CA ALA A 52 24.32 -10.48 -40.92
C ALA A 52 23.31 -10.92 -41.98
N ALA A 53 22.34 -11.73 -41.59
CA ALA A 53 21.18 -12.02 -42.43
C ALA A 53 20.36 -10.74 -42.68
N PRO A 54 19.70 -10.57 -43.82
CA PRO A 54 18.89 -9.39 -44.13
C PRO A 54 17.79 -9.23 -43.08
N GLN A 55 17.80 -8.13 -42.37
CA GLN A 55 16.73 -7.80 -41.42
C GLN A 55 15.45 -7.50 -42.19
N ALA A 56 14.41 -8.27 -41.90
CA ALA A 56 13.04 -7.97 -42.34
C ALA A 56 12.64 -6.54 -41.89
N PRO A 57 11.82 -5.81 -42.66
CA PRO A 57 11.44 -4.45 -42.32
C PRO A 57 10.77 -4.44 -40.94
N VAL A 58 11.33 -3.66 -40.02
CA VAL A 58 10.80 -3.42 -38.70
C VAL A 58 9.50 -2.62 -38.90
N GLN A 59 8.36 -3.30 -38.76
CA GLN A 59 7.05 -2.63 -38.69
C GLN A 59 7.05 -1.74 -37.43
N PRO A 60 6.59 -0.48 -37.55
CA PRO A 60 6.41 0.35 -36.37
C PRO A 60 5.52 -0.37 -35.37
N PRO A 61 5.82 -0.32 -34.06
CA PRO A 61 5.04 -0.99 -33.07
C PRO A 61 3.61 -0.45 -33.16
N VAL A 62 2.69 -1.29 -33.63
CA VAL A 62 1.27 -1.09 -33.40
C VAL A 62 1.17 -0.83 -31.90
N ALA A 63 0.58 0.31 -31.50
CA ALA A 63 0.35 0.63 -30.10
C ALA A 63 -0.45 -0.51 -29.49
N SER A 64 0.27 -1.53 -29.05
CA SER A 64 -0.33 -2.77 -28.60
C SER A 64 -0.97 -2.47 -27.26
N ALA A 65 -2.15 -3.01 -27.03
CA ALA A 65 -2.80 -3.12 -25.73
C ALA A 65 -1.94 -3.87 -24.68
N ARG A 66 -0.66 -4.08 -24.95
CA ARG A 66 0.32 -4.66 -24.02
C ARG A 66 0.43 -3.75 -22.81
N GLY A 67 0.13 -4.35 -21.67
CA GLY A 67 0.18 -3.67 -20.38
C GLY A 67 -1.15 -3.04 -19.94
N THR A 68 -2.26 -3.22 -20.67
CA THR A 68 -3.59 -2.84 -20.17
C THR A 68 -4.31 -4.03 -19.54
N VAL A 69 -5.06 -3.77 -18.48
CA VAL A 69 -5.82 -4.78 -17.76
C VAL A 69 -7.24 -4.30 -17.48
N CYS A 70 -8.11 -5.20 -17.02
CA CYS A 70 -9.49 -4.89 -16.62
C CYS A 70 -10.36 -4.33 -17.75
N GLY A 71 -9.98 -4.53 -19.04
CA GLY A 71 -10.71 -3.98 -20.19
C GLY A 71 -10.69 -2.44 -20.28
N ASN A 72 -9.75 -1.78 -19.60
CA ASN A 72 -9.62 -0.32 -19.60
C ASN A 72 -8.22 0.07 -20.06
N VAL A 73 -8.13 0.88 -21.13
CA VAL A 73 -6.85 1.30 -21.74
C VAL A 73 -6.02 2.20 -20.83
N ASP A 74 -6.64 2.86 -19.87
CA ASP A 74 -5.98 3.76 -18.92
C ASP A 74 -5.35 3.01 -17.75
N ILE A 75 -5.77 1.75 -17.51
CA ILE A 75 -5.25 0.93 -16.41
C ILE A 75 -4.08 0.09 -16.91
N LYS A 76 -2.86 0.43 -16.49
CA LYS A 76 -1.61 -0.26 -16.85
C LYS A 76 -1.21 -1.26 -15.77
N GLY A 77 -0.86 -2.47 -16.19
CA GLY A 77 -0.48 -3.53 -15.28
C GLY A 77 -0.40 -4.89 -15.96
N VAL A 78 -0.43 -5.93 -15.16
CA VAL A 78 -0.41 -7.32 -15.63
C VAL A 78 -1.46 -8.14 -14.88
N ALA A 79 -2.13 -9.05 -15.60
CA ALA A 79 -2.98 -10.05 -14.98
C ALA A 79 -2.12 -11.09 -14.27
N LEU A 80 -2.50 -11.45 -13.06
CA LEU A 80 -1.81 -12.43 -12.24
C LEU A 80 -2.59 -13.74 -12.19
N LYS A 81 -1.90 -14.83 -11.81
CA LYS A 81 -2.58 -16.09 -11.47
C LYS A 81 -3.49 -15.88 -10.26
N ALA A 82 -4.57 -16.67 -10.18
CA ALA A 82 -5.47 -16.65 -9.03
C ALA A 82 -4.71 -16.78 -7.71
N ILE A 83 -5.02 -15.93 -6.76
CA ILE A 83 -4.52 -16.04 -5.40
C ILE A 83 -5.50 -16.88 -4.61
N THR A 84 -5.02 -18.01 -4.08
CA THR A 84 -5.81 -18.94 -3.26
C THR A 84 -5.29 -18.97 -1.84
N SER A 85 -6.21 -19.08 -0.89
CA SER A 85 -5.91 -19.11 0.54
C SER A 85 -6.77 -20.16 1.23
N ARG A 86 -6.30 -20.70 2.38
CA ARG A 86 -7.12 -21.51 3.26
C ARG A 86 -8.34 -20.75 3.79
N THR A 87 -8.19 -19.43 3.94
CA THR A 87 -9.28 -18.52 4.28
C THR A 87 -10.00 -18.08 3.01
N LYS A 88 -11.19 -18.63 2.74
CA LYS A 88 -11.97 -18.37 1.51
C LYS A 88 -12.15 -16.88 1.19
N ALA A 89 -12.31 -16.04 2.21
CA ALA A 89 -12.42 -14.59 2.07
C ALA A 89 -11.14 -13.90 1.58
N CYS A 90 -10.02 -14.63 1.49
CA CYS A 90 -8.75 -14.14 0.94
C CYS A 90 -8.44 -14.70 -0.45
N ASN A 91 -9.42 -15.24 -1.13
CA ASN A 91 -9.26 -15.68 -2.51
C ASN A 91 -9.50 -14.52 -3.48
N ILE A 92 -8.59 -14.38 -4.46
CA ILE A 92 -8.73 -13.41 -5.55
C ILE A 92 -8.65 -14.19 -6.87
N PRO A 93 -9.79 -14.48 -7.51
CA PRO A 93 -9.80 -15.34 -8.70
C PRO A 93 -9.08 -14.74 -9.91
N ARG A 94 -9.13 -13.43 -10.07
CA ARG A 94 -8.55 -12.69 -11.19
C ARG A 94 -7.84 -11.43 -10.69
N PRO A 95 -6.71 -11.58 -9.97
CA PRO A 95 -5.96 -10.44 -9.48
C PRO A 95 -5.18 -9.77 -10.63
N VAL A 96 -4.96 -8.48 -10.49
CA VAL A 96 -4.14 -7.69 -11.39
C VAL A 96 -3.11 -6.91 -10.59
N SER A 97 -1.88 -6.81 -11.07
CA SER A 97 -0.86 -5.92 -10.52
C SER A 97 -0.87 -4.63 -11.35
N ILE A 98 -1.30 -3.53 -10.72
CA ILE A 98 -1.44 -2.23 -11.37
C ILE A 98 -0.19 -1.40 -11.14
N THR A 99 0.37 -0.85 -12.20
CA THR A 99 1.56 0.02 -12.15
C THR A 99 1.24 1.48 -12.38
N ALA A 100 0.17 1.77 -13.15
CA ALA A 100 -0.28 3.14 -13.38
C ALA A 100 -1.75 3.15 -13.82
N ILE A 101 -2.43 4.26 -13.57
CA ILE A 101 -3.77 4.56 -14.05
C ILE A 101 -3.77 6.00 -14.58
N ASP A 102 -4.15 6.17 -15.86
CA ASP A 102 -4.21 7.45 -16.57
C ASP A 102 -2.93 8.31 -16.34
N GLY A 103 -1.77 7.68 -16.51
CA GLY A 103 -0.46 8.31 -16.32
C GLY A 103 -0.03 8.45 -14.85
N VAL A 104 -0.91 8.29 -13.87
CA VAL A 104 -0.58 8.31 -12.44
C VAL A 104 0.01 6.97 -12.03
N LYS A 105 1.26 6.93 -11.62
CA LYS A 105 1.95 5.72 -11.18
C LYS A 105 1.47 5.26 -9.80
N LEU A 106 1.43 3.96 -9.56
CA LEU A 106 1.23 3.38 -8.23
C LEU A 106 2.58 2.91 -7.69
N VAL A 107 2.98 3.39 -6.51
CA VAL A 107 4.31 3.13 -5.92
C VAL A 107 4.15 2.63 -4.48
N PRO A 108 4.46 1.35 -4.23
CA PRO A 108 4.72 0.28 -5.21
C PRO A 108 3.48 -0.08 -6.03
N ALA A 109 3.65 -0.95 -7.04
CA ALA A 109 2.51 -1.49 -7.79
C ALA A 109 1.51 -2.18 -6.85
N ALA A 110 0.21 -1.98 -7.11
CA ALA A 110 -0.85 -2.52 -6.27
C ALA A 110 -1.41 -3.82 -6.85
N THR A 111 -1.57 -4.85 -6.01
CA THR A 111 -2.29 -6.07 -6.39
C THR A 111 -3.72 -5.98 -5.88
N ILE A 112 -4.68 -5.90 -6.80
CA ILE A 112 -6.11 -5.72 -6.51
C ILE A 112 -6.96 -6.48 -7.54
N ASN A 113 -8.27 -6.50 -7.39
CA ASN A 113 -9.18 -6.97 -8.43
C ASN A 113 -9.61 -5.84 -9.39
N CYS A 114 -10.23 -6.22 -10.50
CA CYS A 114 -10.61 -5.23 -11.52
C CYS A 114 -11.71 -4.26 -11.08
N ASN A 115 -12.59 -4.63 -10.14
CA ASN A 115 -13.62 -3.71 -9.66
C ASN A 115 -12.97 -2.56 -8.86
N GLU A 116 -12.00 -2.89 -8.01
CA GLU A 116 -11.21 -1.91 -7.26
C GLU A 116 -10.39 -1.03 -8.22
N ALA A 117 -9.73 -1.64 -9.22
CA ALA A 117 -8.96 -0.90 -10.21
C ALA A 117 -9.81 0.10 -11.02
N GLN A 118 -11.02 -0.28 -11.41
CA GLN A 118 -11.94 0.61 -12.13
C GLN A 118 -12.47 1.75 -11.25
N ALA A 119 -12.81 1.47 -9.98
CA ALA A 119 -13.20 2.50 -9.04
C ALA A 119 -12.04 3.49 -8.79
N LEU A 120 -10.82 2.97 -8.65
CA LEU A 120 -9.62 3.78 -8.49
C LEU A 120 -9.39 4.69 -9.71
N ALA A 121 -9.61 4.19 -10.94
CA ALA A 121 -9.50 5.00 -12.15
C ALA A 121 -10.53 6.15 -12.17
N VAL A 122 -11.79 5.85 -11.81
CA VAL A 122 -12.82 6.89 -11.70
C VAL A 122 -12.45 7.94 -10.68
N TRP A 123 -11.97 7.52 -9.51
CA TRP A 123 -11.60 8.44 -8.44
C TRP A 123 -10.36 9.27 -8.79
N ILE A 124 -9.32 8.66 -9.38
CA ILE A 124 -8.14 9.40 -9.82
C ILE A 124 -8.56 10.55 -10.75
N ASN A 125 -9.38 10.26 -11.77
CA ASN A 125 -9.73 11.23 -12.79
C ASN A 125 -10.74 12.28 -12.29
N LYS A 126 -11.75 11.89 -11.55
CA LYS A 126 -12.87 12.77 -11.16
C LYS A 126 -12.74 13.32 -9.74
N GLY A 127 -12.08 12.59 -8.85
CA GLY A 127 -11.99 12.93 -7.43
C GLY A 127 -10.64 13.49 -7.01
N LEU A 128 -9.54 12.89 -7.48
CA LEU A 128 -8.19 13.23 -7.01
C LEU A 128 -7.55 14.33 -7.85
N GLN A 129 -7.38 14.11 -9.15
CA GLN A 129 -6.64 15.01 -10.06
C GLN A 129 -7.17 16.45 -10.02
N PRO A 130 -8.50 16.70 -10.07
CA PRO A 130 -9.02 18.06 -10.00
C PRO A 130 -8.63 18.83 -8.72
N GLN A 131 -8.55 18.12 -7.58
CA GLN A 131 -8.20 18.73 -6.30
C GLN A 131 -6.72 19.15 -6.24
N PHE A 132 -5.88 18.50 -7.04
CA PHE A 132 -4.44 18.78 -7.15
C PHE A 132 -4.07 19.49 -8.46
N LYS A 133 -5.01 20.16 -9.13
CA LYS A 133 -4.81 20.88 -10.40
C LYS A 133 -4.19 20.00 -11.49
N ASN A 134 -4.56 18.71 -11.50
CA ASN A 134 -4.04 17.68 -12.41
C ASN A 134 -2.52 17.48 -12.31
N GLN A 135 -1.95 17.70 -11.13
CA GLN A 135 -0.50 17.58 -10.90
C GLN A 135 -0.09 16.30 -10.17
N VAL A 136 -1.00 15.37 -9.90
CA VAL A 136 -0.62 14.09 -9.27
C VAL A 136 0.09 13.23 -10.30
N ALA A 137 1.36 12.89 -10.03
CA ALA A 137 2.19 12.03 -10.86
C ALA A 137 2.22 10.57 -10.36
N HIS A 138 2.09 10.37 -9.04
CA HIS A 138 2.05 9.03 -8.47
C HIS A 138 1.29 8.99 -7.14
N LEU A 139 0.75 7.81 -6.82
CA LEU A 139 0.18 7.45 -5.52
C LEU A 139 1.23 6.67 -4.72
N LEU A 140 1.32 6.96 -3.43
CA LEU A 140 2.08 6.15 -2.47
C LEU A 140 1.14 5.10 -1.88
N ILE A 141 1.35 3.85 -2.24
CA ILE A 141 0.51 2.73 -1.81
C ILE A 141 1.06 2.16 -0.50
N ALA A 142 0.22 2.14 0.53
CA ALA A 142 0.57 1.58 1.83
C ALA A 142 0.23 0.09 1.92
N ASP A 143 -0.94 -0.31 1.41
CA ASP A 143 -1.37 -1.73 1.32
C ASP A 143 -2.32 -1.91 0.15
N SER A 144 -2.36 -3.13 -0.41
CA SER A 144 -3.31 -3.48 -1.47
C SER A 144 -3.92 -4.87 -1.25
N THR A 145 -3.11 -5.91 -1.14
CA THR A 145 -3.56 -7.28 -0.88
C THR A 145 -2.89 -7.84 0.35
N SER A 146 -3.67 -8.05 1.41
CA SER A 146 -3.23 -8.69 2.65
C SER A 146 -4.37 -9.49 3.27
N CYS A 147 -4.08 -10.76 3.60
CA CYS A 147 -5.04 -11.65 4.24
C CYS A 147 -4.93 -11.52 5.76
N ARG A 148 -5.69 -10.61 6.34
CA ARG A 148 -5.69 -10.29 7.77
C ARG A 148 -7.08 -9.91 8.26
N PRO A 149 -7.37 -9.99 9.55
CA PRO A 149 -8.60 -9.41 10.11
C PRO A 149 -8.56 -7.87 9.98
N ARG A 150 -9.73 -7.24 9.96
CA ARG A 150 -9.86 -5.77 9.94
C ARG A 150 -9.10 -5.16 11.10
N ASN A 151 -8.33 -4.11 10.82
CA ASN A 151 -7.50 -3.37 11.77
C ASN A 151 -6.53 -4.27 12.58
N ASN A 152 -6.20 -5.47 12.06
CA ASN A 152 -5.42 -6.49 12.76
C ASN A 152 -6.01 -6.93 14.13
N VAL A 153 -7.31 -6.69 14.35
CA VAL A 153 -7.98 -7.06 15.59
C VAL A 153 -8.33 -8.56 15.56
N PRO A 154 -7.83 -9.37 16.50
CA PRO A 154 -8.17 -10.80 16.58
C PRO A 154 -9.69 -11.03 16.64
N GLY A 155 -10.19 -12.00 15.86
CA GLY A 155 -11.63 -12.31 15.82
C GLY A 155 -12.47 -11.38 14.93
N ALA A 156 -11.94 -10.27 14.45
CA ALA A 156 -12.64 -9.42 13.49
C ALA A 156 -12.81 -10.10 12.12
N LYS A 157 -13.78 -9.66 11.33
CA LYS A 157 -13.97 -10.14 9.95
C LYS A 157 -12.70 -9.89 9.13
N VAL A 158 -12.47 -10.74 8.12
CA VAL A 158 -11.39 -10.54 7.15
C VAL A 158 -11.54 -9.17 6.47
N SER A 159 -10.42 -8.48 6.32
CA SER A 159 -10.35 -7.19 5.62
C SER A 159 -10.67 -7.34 4.13
N ALA A 160 -11.21 -6.29 3.50
CA ALA A 160 -11.45 -6.21 2.07
C ALA A 160 -10.16 -6.36 1.23
N HIS A 161 -9.00 -6.04 1.80
CA HIS A 161 -7.68 -6.30 1.21
C HIS A 161 -7.46 -7.79 0.88
N GLY A 162 -7.99 -8.70 1.72
CA GLY A 162 -7.86 -10.15 1.49
C GLY A 162 -8.45 -10.63 0.16
N SER A 163 -9.48 -9.96 -0.34
CA SER A 163 -10.15 -10.27 -1.61
C SER A 163 -9.78 -9.31 -2.75
N GLY A 164 -8.77 -8.46 -2.55
CA GLY A 164 -8.34 -7.45 -3.53
C GLY A 164 -9.38 -6.36 -3.79
N ASN A 165 -10.31 -6.17 -2.88
CA ASN A 165 -11.37 -5.16 -2.96
C ASN A 165 -11.02 -3.84 -2.26
N ALA A 166 -9.78 -3.65 -1.80
CA ALA A 166 -9.35 -2.45 -1.09
C ALA A 166 -7.93 -2.03 -1.46
N ILE A 167 -7.68 -0.74 -1.29
CA ILE A 167 -6.36 -0.12 -1.42
C ILE A 167 -6.17 0.93 -0.34
N ASP A 168 -4.96 0.97 0.24
CA ASP A 168 -4.54 1.98 1.19
C ASP A 168 -3.53 2.94 0.54
N ILE A 169 -3.82 4.25 0.61
CA ILE A 169 -3.03 5.30 0.00
C ILE A 169 -2.46 6.20 1.10
N SER A 170 -1.14 6.18 1.28
CA SER A 170 -0.45 7.00 2.29
C SER A 170 -0.08 8.39 1.82
N GLY A 171 -0.13 8.65 0.49
CA GLY A 171 0.24 9.97 -0.03
C GLY A 171 0.18 10.06 -1.54
N VAL A 172 0.56 11.24 -2.04
CA VAL A 172 0.70 11.54 -3.46
C VAL A 172 2.02 12.25 -3.74
N GLY A 173 2.63 11.95 -4.88
CA GLY A 173 3.72 12.76 -5.42
C GLY A 173 3.23 13.59 -6.61
N LEU A 174 3.63 14.85 -6.64
CA LEU A 174 3.25 15.80 -7.67
C LEU A 174 4.28 15.86 -8.79
N THR A 175 3.88 16.33 -9.96
CA THR A 175 4.77 16.58 -11.12
C THR A 175 5.91 17.54 -10.81
N THR A 176 5.74 18.39 -9.78
CA THR A 176 6.78 19.29 -9.26
C THR A 176 7.86 18.60 -8.42
N GLY A 177 7.74 17.28 -8.19
CA GLY A 177 8.61 16.52 -7.29
C GLY A 177 8.19 16.59 -5.82
N LYS A 178 7.22 17.44 -5.46
CA LYS A 178 6.73 17.51 -4.06
C LYS A 178 5.95 16.25 -3.71
N VAL A 179 6.24 15.68 -2.54
CA VAL A 179 5.49 14.57 -1.95
C VAL A 179 4.64 15.10 -0.80
N LEU A 180 3.37 14.69 -0.77
CA LEU A 180 2.42 15.02 0.26
C LEU A 180 1.89 13.72 0.87
N THR A 181 1.92 13.59 2.19
CA THR A 181 1.42 12.41 2.89
C THR A 181 0.09 12.70 3.59
N VAL A 182 -0.73 11.68 3.76
CA VAL A 182 -2.00 11.79 4.49
C VAL A 182 -1.74 12.22 5.92
N SER A 183 -0.77 11.61 6.61
CA SER A 183 -0.43 11.92 8.01
C SER A 183 -0.10 13.38 8.27
N SER A 184 0.50 14.10 7.29
CA SER A 184 0.95 15.49 7.48
C SER A 184 0.12 16.51 6.71
N ASN A 185 -0.63 16.08 5.70
CA ASN A 185 -1.27 16.97 4.74
C ASN A 185 -2.78 16.75 4.59
N PHE A 186 -3.45 16.03 5.50
CA PHE A 186 -4.88 15.74 5.42
C PHE A 186 -5.74 16.98 5.67
N LYS A 187 -5.66 17.93 4.74
CA LYS A 187 -6.46 19.16 4.67
C LYS A 187 -6.59 19.62 3.22
N GLY A 188 -7.41 20.63 2.96
CA GLY A 188 -7.53 21.21 1.61
C GLY A 188 -7.79 20.15 0.55
N ALA A 189 -6.89 20.04 -0.43
CA ALA A 189 -6.99 19.13 -1.57
C ALA A 189 -7.11 17.66 -1.17
N PHE A 190 -6.34 17.17 -0.18
CA PHE A 190 -6.47 15.80 0.30
C PHE A 190 -7.84 15.50 0.88
N LYS A 191 -8.35 16.38 1.74
CA LYS A 191 -9.67 16.20 2.35
C LYS A 191 -10.79 16.27 1.30
N ALA A 192 -10.64 17.12 0.29
CA ALA A 192 -11.58 17.21 -0.83
C ALA A 192 -11.55 15.95 -1.71
N ALA A 193 -10.36 15.44 -2.06
CA ALA A 193 -10.20 14.19 -2.79
C ALA A 193 -10.76 12.98 -2.02
N TYR A 194 -10.55 12.93 -0.71
CA TYR A 194 -11.11 11.91 0.16
C TYR A 194 -12.65 11.94 0.15
N LYS A 195 -13.25 13.11 0.29
CA LYS A 195 -14.71 13.26 0.21
C LYS A 195 -15.26 12.81 -1.14
N ALA A 196 -14.54 13.09 -2.23
CA ALA A 196 -14.91 12.69 -3.58
C ALA A 196 -14.79 11.18 -3.83
N ALA A 197 -14.16 10.42 -2.95
CA ALA A 197 -14.11 8.97 -3.00
C ALA A 197 -15.43 8.31 -2.57
N CYS A 198 -16.21 9.00 -1.75
CA CYS A 198 -17.50 8.50 -1.26
C CYS A 198 -18.49 8.29 -2.40
N GLY A 199 -19.06 7.10 -2.50
CA GLY A 199 -19.98 6.72 -3.58
C GLY A 199 -19.27 6.11 -4.80
N VAL A 200 -18.00 6.46 -5.06
CA VAL A 200 -17.13 5.72 -5.97
C VAL A 200 -16.70 4.41 -5.31
N PHE A 201 -16.32 4.49 -4.04
CA PHE A 201 -16.06 3.35 -3.18
C PHE A 201 -17.23 3.14 -2.22
N HIS A 202 -17.40 1.89 -1.77
CA HIS A 202 -18.42 1.53 -0.78
C HIS A 202 -18.00 1.84 0.66
N THR A 203 -16.70 1.80 0.94
CA THR A 203 -16.15 2.22 2.22
C THR A 203 -14.98 3.17 1.97
N THR A 204 -15.00 4.32 2.67
CA THR A 204 -13.86 5.22 2.73
C THR A 204 -13.55 5.55 4.18
N LEU A 205 -12.30 5.27 4.60
CA LEU A 205 -11.79 5.58 5.93
C LEU A 205 -10.51 6.40 5.81
N GLY A 206 -10.28 7.29 6.75
CA GLY A 206 -9.13 8.18 6.77
C GLY A 206 -8.97 8.83 8.12
N PRO A 207 -8.12 9.85 8.26
CA PRO A 207 -7.89 10.51 9.54
C PRO A 207 -9.17 10.99 10.22
N GLY A 208 -9.34 10.56 11.49
CA GLY A 208 -10.53 10.85 12.29
C GLY A 208 -11.72 9.91 12.09
N SER A 209 -11.57 8.83 11.30
CA SER A 209 -12.67 7.88 11.04
C SER A 209 -12.89 6.88 12.18
N ASP A 210 -11.84 6.19 12.64
CA ASP A 210 -11.94 5.07 13.59
C ASP A 210 -10.66 4.85 14.42
N GLY A 211 -9.66 5.74 14.29
CA GLY A 211 -8.38 5.66 14.99
C GLY A 211 -7.34 4.70 14.38
N TYR A 212 -7.69 3.98 13.32
CA TYR A 212 -6.75 3.06 12.65
C TYR A 212 -6.23 3.61 11.31
N HIS A 213 -6.85 4.67 10.77
CA HIS A 213 -6.60 5.20 9.44
C HIS A 213 -6.01 6.62 9.46
N GLU A 214 -5.24 6.95 10.52
CA GLU A 214 -4.73 8.32 10.73
C GLU A 214 -3.62 8.74 9.74
N ASN A 215 -2.98 7.78 9.07
CA ASN A 215 -1.84 8.01 8.19
C ASN A 215 -2.06 7.57 6.74
N HIS A 216 -3.26 7.09 6.39
CA HIS A 216 -3.61 6.67 5.03
C HIS A 216 -5.10 6.81 4.77
N LEU A 217 -5.48 6.75 3.49
CA LEU A 217 -6.86 6.63 3.04
C LEU A 217 -7.11 5.16 2.70
N HIS A 218 -8.05 4.52 3.38
CA HIS A 218 -8.55 3.21 3.01
C HIS A 218 -9.77 3.38 2.10
N LEU A 219 -9.70 2.82 0.91
CA LEU A 219 -10.77 2.87 -0.10
C LEU A 219 -11.13 1.42 -0.47
N ASP A 220 -12.41 1.04 -0.40
CA ASP A 220 -12.85 -0.30 -0.77
C ASP A 220 -14.18 -0.34 -1.52
N VAL A 221 -14.30 -1.28 -2.47
CA VAL A 221 -15.54 -1.55 -3.25
C VAL A 221 -16.34 -2.72 -2.68
N ALA A 222 -15.97 -3.29 -1.54
CA ALA A 222 -16.66 -4.42 -0.96
C ALA A 222 -18.08 -4.03 -0.52
N LYS A 223 -19.08 -4.66 -1.09
CA LYS A 223 -20.50 -4.41 -0.80
C LYS A 223 -20.88 -5.03 0.53
N ASN A 224 -20.55 -4.37 1.62
CA ASN A 224 -20.87 -4.83 2.97
C ASN A 224 -22.18 -4.27 3.52
N ARG A 225 -22.74 -3.23 2.88
CA ARG A 225 -23.92 -2.47 3.30
C ARG A 225 -24.74 -2.04 2.08
N GLY A 226 -25.98 -1.69 2.28
CA GLY A 226 -26.86 -1.20 1.22
C GLY A 226 -26.51 0.20 0.70
N HIS A 227 -25.68 0.94 1.42
CA HIS A 227 -25.22 2.30 1.09
C HIS A 227 -23.73 2.46 1.39
N PRO A 228 -23.04 3.46 0.80
CA PRO A 228 -21.65 3.76 1.10
C PRO A 228 -21.45 4.14 2.58
N TYR A 229 -20.32 3.74 3.13
CA TYR A 229 -19.86 4.06 4.47
C TYR A 229 -18.63 4.97 4.38
N CYS A 230 -18.85 6.27 4.55
CA CYS A 230 -17.83 7.30 4.42
C CYS A 230 -17.65 8.01 5.75
N ARG A 231 -16.46 7.98 6.35
CA ARG A 231 -16.20 8.52 7.70
C ARG A 231 -15.03 9.49 7.68
#